data_aeac293e8a2aa810815416cab9db5c05
#
_entry.id   aeac293e8a2aa810815416cab9db5c05
#
_cell.length_a   1.000
_cell.length_b   1.000
_cell.length_c   1.000
_cell.angle_alpha   90.00
_cell.angle_beta   90.00
_cell.angle_gamma   90.00
#
_symmetry.space_group_name_H-M   'P 1'
#
loop_
_entity.id
_entity.type
_entity.pdbx_description
1 polymer ?
#
loop_
_entity_poly.entity_id
_entity_poly.type
_entity_poly.pdbx_seq_one_letter_code
_entity_poly.pdbx_strand_id
1 'polypeptide(L)'
;VEYAGPNHVLRIAAQRWPNDPILLYGWDYLDLGFIILYQWGLYNDGSGSGFGPGGLPRADIKAPEAWAVETGRPDVVIAVLDTGIDYTHPDLAGKVWTNLREIPANGTDDDGNGFVDDWRGWDFANSDNDPWDDHEESGMAVQHGTFVSAIAAASTNDGVGMAGVSWGSPVMALKVMDSSGYGQEDDAAAAVVYAADNGAKIINMSLTGEDVPALRAAIQYAQQKGCLVIAASGNSGTSADTYPVSYPEVLSVGATNEYDQRCTAADWGQGGSNYGSYLDVMAPGNNILSATSMMEPQGYFVLPGTSAAAPFVAGVAALVWSRYPDW
;
A
#
# COMPACT_ATOMS: atom_id res chain seq x y z
N VAL A 1 31.36 11.43 -24.02
CA VAL A 1 30.56 12.52 -23.44
C VAL A 1 31.18 12.80 -22.08
N GLU A 2 31.90 13.92 -21.94
CA GLU A 2 32.38 14.39 -20.65
C GLU A 2 31.20 14.95 -19.88
N TYR A 3 30.82 14.27 -18.81
CA TYR A 3 29.82 14.77 -17.87
C TYR A 3 30.54 15.65 -16.85
N ALA A 4 30.50 16.93 -17.01
CA ALA A 4 30.99 17.91 -16.05
C ALA A 4 29.81 18.37 -15.18
N GLY A 5 29.44 17.57 -14.19
CA GLY A 5 28.51 17.94 -13.13
C GLY A 5 29.27 18.44 -11.88
N PRO A 6 28.62 19.16 -10.95
CA PRO A 6 29.24 19.56 -9.70
C PRO A 6 29.68 18.32 -8.91
N ASN A 7 30.88 18.36 -8.39
CA ASN A 7 31.42 17.29 -7.56
C ASN A 7 30.79 17.39 -6.15
N HIS A 8 29.77 16.57 -5.89
CA HIS A 8 29.09 16.54 -4.61
C HIS A 8 29.89 15.70 -3.60
N VAL A 9 29.97 16.19 -2.38
CA VAL A 9 30.58 15.46 -1.26
C VAL A 9 29.69 14.26 -0.93
N LEU A 10 30.22 13.06 -1.07
CA LEU A 10 29.57 11.84 -0.61
C LEU A 10 29.61 11.82 0.93
N ARG A 11 28.46 11.61 1.55
CA ARG A 11 28.32 11.38 2.98
C ARG A 11 27.67 10.04 3.21
N ILE A 12 27.97 9.40 4.33
CA ILE A 12 27.18 8.25 4.81
C ILE A 12 25.75 8.76 5.00
N ALA A 13 24.79 8.07 4.38
CA ALA A 13 23.38 8.43 4.52
C ALA A 13 23.00 8.38 6.00
N ALA A 14 22.43 9.47 6.50
CA ALA A 14 21.81 9.44 7.82
C ALA A 14 20.65 8.44 7.80
N GLN A 15 20.32 7.90 8.98
CA GLN A 15 19.14 7.08 9.19
C GLN A 15 18.23 7.80 10.17
N ARG A 16 16.93 7.73 9.95
CA ARG A 16 15.91 8.20 10.88
C ARG A 16 15.06 7.03 11.31
N TRP A 17 15.05 6.76 12.59
CA TRP A 17 14.29 5.69 13.19
C TRP A 17 13.05 6.25 13.86
N PRO A 18 11.87 5.78 13.53
CA PRO A 18 10.66 6.09 14.29
C PRO A 18 10.64 5.33 15.60
N ASN A 19 9.73 5.70 16.51
CA ASN A 19 9.62 5.07 17.82
C ASN A 19 8.52 4.01 17.92
N ASP A 20 8.04 3.51 16.79
CA ASP A 20 6.95 2.53 16.73
C ASP A 20 7.43 1.16 17.20
N PRO A 21 6.72 0.53 18.15
CA PRO A 21 7.19 -0.67 18.85
C PRO A 21 7.44 -1.86 17.93
N ILE A 22 6.59 -2.08 16.94
CA ILE A 22 6.67 -3.25 16.05
C ILE A 22 7.91 -3.17 15.16
N LEU A 23 8.27 -1.98 14.67
CA LEU A 23 9.49 -1.81 13.87
C LEU A 23 10.74 -2.01 14.74
N LEU A 24 10.75 -1.50 15.97
CA LEU A 24 11.92 -1.52 16.84
C LEU A 24 12.13 -2.84 17.57
N TYR A 25 11.05 -3.48 17.99
CA TYR A 25 11.09 -4.64 18.89
C TYR A 25 10.44 -5.89 18.30
N GLY A 26 9.77 -5.75 17.15
CA GLY A 26 8.97 -6.80 16.54
C GLY A 26 7.63 -6.99 17.24
N TRP A 27 6.83 -7.90 16.71
CA TRP A 27 5.51 -8.24 17.20
C TRP A 27 5.46 -9.70 17.68
N ASP A 28 5.05 -9.91 18.94
CA ASP A 28 4.88 -11.25 19.52
C ASP A 28 3.44 -11.74 19.26
N TYR A 29 3.28 -12.53 18.21
CA TYR A 29 2.00 -13.00 17.68
C TYR A 29 1.09 -13.69 18.71
N LEU A 30 1.66 -14.34 19.71
CA LEU A 30 0.89 -15.12 20.67
C LEU A 30 1.07 -14.66 22.13
N ASP A 31 1.73 -13.53 22.34
CA ASP A 31 2.13 -13.05 23.69
C ASP A 31 2.89 -14.15 24.50
N LEU A 32 3.64 -14.99 23.77
CA LEU A 32 4.36 -16.14 24.31
C LEU A 32 5.88 -15.88 24.42
N GLY A 33 6.36 -14.74 23.91
CA GLY A 33 7.76 -14.35 23.92
C GLY A 33 8.68 -15.18 23.03
N PHE A 34 8.13 -15.96 22.06
CA PHE A 34 8.95 -16.81 21.20
C PHE A 34 8.83 -16.51 19.70
N ILE A 35 7.75 -15.86 19.25
CA ILE A 35 7.55 -15.54 17.82
C ILE A 35 7.51 -14.03 17.69
N ILE A 36 8.65 -13.45 17.31
CA ILE A 36 8.78 -12.02 17.09
C ILE A 36 8.82 -11.78 15.58
N LEU A 37 7.82 -11.08 15.07
CA LEU A 37 7.70 -10.70 13.67
C LEU A 37 8.15 -9.25 13.51
N TYR A 38 8.95 -8.99 12.49
CA TYR A 38 9.52 -7.68 12.21
C TYR A 38 9.02 -7.12 10.87
N GLN A 39 9.03 -5.83 10.73
CA GLN A 39 8.78 -5.15 9.46
C GLN A 39 10.04 -5.17 8.57
N TRP A 40 10.49 -6.38 8.20
CA TRP A 40 11.75 -6.56 7.46
C TRP A 40 11.76 -5.84 6.11
N GLY A 41 10.59 -5.62 5.49
CA GLY A 41 10.50 -4.88 4.24
C GLY A 41 10.95 -3.43 4.35
N LEU A 42 10.82 -2.82 5.52
CA LEU A 42 11.31 -1.47 5.82
C LEU A 42 12.82 -1.47 6.13
N TYR A 43 13.26 -2.45 6.90
CA TYR A 43 14.67 -2.62 7.28
C TYR A 43 14.99 -4.08 7.58
N ASN A 44 16.05 -4.59 6.91
CA ASN A 44 16.55 -5.95 7.08
C ASN A 44 18.06 -5.91 7.35
N ASP A 45 18.47 -6.26 8.55
CA ASP A 45 19.89 -6.35 8.93
C ASP A 45 20.50 -7.73 8.62
N GLY A 46 19.67 -8.70 8.21
CA GLY A 46 20.06 -10.07 7.90
C GLY A 46 20.38 -10.92 9.12
N SER A 47 20.18 -10.41 10.35
CA SER A 47 20.67 -11.08 11.56
C SER A 47 19.94 -12.37 11.88
N GLY A 48 18.69 -12.54 11.45
CA GLY A 48 17.88 -13.74 11.72
C GLY A 48 17.80 -14.07 13.21
N SER A 49 18.06 -13.11 14.08
CA SER A 49 18.09 -13.27 15.52
C SER A 49 16.67 -13.29 16.06
N GLY A 50 16.27 -14.42 16.59
CA GLY A 50 14.90 -14.65 17.03
C GLY A 50 14.14 -15.45 15.98
N PHE A 51 12.97 -15.07 15.62
CA PHE A 51 12.10 -15.72 14.62
C PHE A 51 11.84 -14.84 13.39
N GLY A 52 12.64 -13.80 13.20
CA GLY A 52 12.69 -13.10 11.92
C GLY A 52 13.22 -14.03 10.82
N PRO A 53 12.76 -13.88 9.58
CA PRO A 53 13.16 -14.79 8.51
C PRO A 53 14.60 -14.56 8.14
N GLY A 54 15.61 -14.45 8.89
CA GLY A 54 16.97 -14.23 8.37
C GLY A 54 16.92 -13.59 7.00
N GLY A 55 18.00 -13.36 6.35
CA GLY A 55 17.90 -12.82 5.00
C GLY A 55 19.22 -12.27 4.52
N LEU A 56 19.18 -11.70 3.33
CA LEU A 56 20.30 -10.92 2.82
C LEU A 56 20.26 -9.52 3.49
N PRO A 57 21.30 -9.11 4.22
CA PRO A 57 21.33 -7.76 4.79
C PRO A 57 21.05 -6.71 3.70
N ARG A 58 20.13 -5.81 3.99
CA ARG A 58 19.72 -4.74 3.07
C ARG A 58 18.82 -5.17 1.90
N ALA A 59 18.28 -6.39 1.92
CA ALA A 59 17.17 -6.78 1.06
C ALA A 59 15.87 -6.17 1.60
N ASP A 60 15.74 -4.85 1.50
CA ASP A 60 14.66 -4.03 2.02
C ASP A 60 14.52 -2.73 1.19
N ILE A 61 13.55 -1.87 1.47
CA ILE A 61 13.34 -0.60 0.76
C ILE A 61 14.22 0.55 1.28
N LYS A 62 15.10 0.35 2.23
CA LYS A 62 15.98 1.37 2.84
C LYS A 62 15.19 2.51 3.52
N ALA A 63 14.09 2.17 4.16
CA ALA A 63 13.20 3.16 4.74
C ALA A 63 13.88 4.13 5.73
N PRO A 64 14.74 3.69 6.69
CA PRO A 64 15.40 4.61 7.60
C PRO A 64 16.29 5.66 6.93
N GLU A 65 16.92 5.31 5.80
CA GLU A 65 17.70 6.26 5.00
C GLU A 65 16.80 7.22 4.23
N ALA A 66 15.69 6.72 3.68
CA ALA A 66 14.70 7.56 2.99
C ALA A 66 14.08 8.56 3.97
N TRP A 67 13.70 8.14 5.16
CA TRP A 67 13.10 9.00 6.19
C TRP A 67 14.04 10.06 6.74
N ALA A 68 15.34 9.88 6.62
CA ALA A 68 16.29 10.94 6.92
C ALA A 68 16.27 12.10 5.90
N VAL A 69 15.66 11.85 4.72
CA VAL A 69 15.52 12.83 3.64
C VAL A 69 14.10 13.40 3.58
N GLU A 70 13.08 12.54 3.63
CA GLU A 70 11.67 12.89 3.49
C GLU A 70 10.79 11.86 4.20
N THR A 71 9.71 12.30 4.84
CA THR A 71 8.77 11.42 5.56
C THR A 71 7.34 11.48 5.01
N GLY A 72 7.14 12.19 3.89
CA GLY A 72 5.83 12.37 3.27
C GLY A 72 5.15 13.69 3.66
N ARG A 73 4.15 14.07 2.87
CA ARG A 73 3.39 15.32 3.03
C ARG A 73 1.90 15.07 2.98
N PRO A 74 1.09 15.87 3.72
CA PRO A 74 -0.37 15.69 3.78
C PRO A 74 -1.10 16.03 2.48
N ASP A 75 -0.47 16.73 1.55
CA ASP A 75 -1.01 17.02 0.21
C ASP A 75 -0.66 15.95 -0.84
N VAL A 76 0.10 14.91 -0.45
CA VAL A 76 0.40 13.76 -1.30
C VAL A 76 -0.48 12.59 -0.88
N VAL A 77 -1.69 12.55 -1.43
CA VAL A 77 -2.71 11.55 -1.12
C VAL A 77 -2.43 10.24 -1.87
N ILE A 78 -2.51 9.12 -1.16
CA ILE A 78 -2.47 7.77 -1.73
C ILE A 78 -3.91 7.23 -1.73
N ALA A 79 -4.52 7.05 -2.90
CA ALA A 79 -5.79 6.33 -3.01
C ALA A 79 -5.53 4.83 -3.01
N VAL A 80 -6.26 4.09 -2.20
CA VAL A 80 -6.21 2.63 -2.12
C VAL A 80 -7.55 2.06 -2.59
N LEU A 81 -7.52 1.37 -3.73
CA LEU A 81 -8.67 0.68 -4.31
C LEU A 81 -8.62 -0.78 -3.85
N ASP A 82 -9.47 -1.13 -2.88
CA ASP A 82 -9.38 -2.42 -2.20
C ASP A 82 -10.72 -2.81 -1.51
N THR A 83 -10.69 -3.59 -0.45
CA THR A 83 -11.85 -4.02 0.35
C THR A 83 -12.38 -2.96 1.32
N GLY A 84 -11.74 -1.79 1.39
CA GLY A 84 -12.04 -0.72 2.34
C GLY A 84 -10.89 -0.46 3.31
N ILE A 85 -11.15 0.29 4.39
CA ILE A 85 -10.16 0.59 5.43
C ILE A 85 -10.83 0.54 6.81
N ASP A 86 -10.23 -0.16 7.77
CA ASP A 86 -10.56 0.02 9.20
C ASP A 86 -9.98 1.36 9.69
N TYR A 87 -10.76 2.40 9.54
CA TYR A 87 -10.39 3.76 9.96
C TYR A 87 -10.43 3.96 11.49
N THR A 88 -10.76 2.92 12.27
CA THR A 88 -10.67 2.92 13.74
C THR A 88 -9.39 2.27 14.24
N HIS A 89 -8.67 1.54 13.37
CA HIS A 89 -7.37 0.96 13.73
C HIS A 89 -6.39 2.06 14.18
N PRO A 90 -5.68 1.89 15.31
CA PRO A 90 -4.78 2.93 15.85
C PRO A 90 -3.78 3.47 14.83
N ASP A 91 -3.21 2.61 13.98
CA ASP A 91 -2.25 3.00 12.95
C ASP A 91 -2.89 3.72 11.74
N LEU A 92 -4.22 3.74 11.61
CA LEU A 92 -4.94 4.33 10.48
C LEU A 92 -5.92 5.43 10.86
N ALA A 93 -6.33 5.53 12.13
CA ALA A 93 -7.36 6.47 12.60
C ALA A 93 -7.08 7.94 12.26
N GLY A 94 -5.82 8.34 12.18
CA GLY A 94 -5.40 9.70 11.81
C GLY A 94 -4.92 9.84 10.37
N LYS A 95 -5.07 8.79 9.55
CA LYS A 95 -4.46 8.70 8.22
C LYS A 95 -5.46 8.75 7.08
N VAL A 96 -6.75 8.59 7.37
CA VAL A 96 -7.77 8.62 6.33
C VAL A 96 -7.91 10.04 5.78
N TRP A 97 -7.85 10.13 4.45
CA TRP A 97 -8.10 11.36 3.71
C TRP A 97 -9.50 11.90 4.01
N THR A 98 -9.62 13.21 4.02
CA THR A 98 -10.90 13.87 4.25
C THR A 98 -11.22 14.81 3.10
N ASN A 99 -12.39 14.63 2.47
CA ASN A 99 -12.96 15.60 1.56
C ASN A 99 -13.45 16.81 2.34
N LEU A 100 -12.64 17.87 2.36
CA LEU A 100 -12.96 19.11 3.10
C LEU A 100 -14.09 19.94 2.46
N ARG A 101 -14.60 19.54 1.29
CA ARG A 101 -15.73 20.17 0.61
C ARG A 101 -17.06 19.59 1.08
N GLU A 102 -17.03 18.45 1.76
CA GLU A 102 -18.19 17.79 2.33
C GLU A 102 -18.42 18.18 3.81
N ILE A 103 -19.67 18.29 4.22
CA ILE A 103 -20.10 18.42 5.60
C ILE A 103 -20.56 17.03 6.07
N PRO A 104 -19.79 16.33 6.91
CA PRO A 104 -20.08 14.95 7.24
C PRO A 104 -21.50 14.70 7.77
N ALA A 105 -22.14 13.65 7.27
CA ALA A 105 -23.43 13.13 7.73
C ALA A 105 -24.60 14.14 7.65
N ASN A 106 -24.59 15.05 6.67
CA ASN A 106 -25.70 15.97 6.45
C ASN A 106 -26.72 15.48 5.40
N GLY A 107 -26.41 14.37 4.69
CA GLY A 107 -27.26 13.78 3.67
C GLY A 107 -27.29 14.55 2.35
N THR A 108 -26.28 15.39 2.12
CA THR A 108 -26.18 16.26 0.93
C THR A 108 -24.82 16.04 0.26
N ASP A 109 -24.79 16.03 -1.04
CA ASP A 109 -23.58 16.15 -1.86
C ASP A 109 -23.24 17.66 -1.92
N ASP A 110 -22.36 18.11 -1.00
CA ASP A 110 -22.07 19.54 -0.84
C ASP A 110 -21.12 20.06 -1.93
N ASP A 111 -20.31 19.22 -2.53
CA ASP A 111 -19.37 19.61 -3.59
C ASP A 111 -19.87 19.32 -5.02
N GLY A 112 -21.02 18.65 -5.15
CA GLY A 112 -21.68 18.39 -6.41
C GLY A 112 -20.97 17.38 -7.30
N ASN A 113 -20.20 16.46 -6.70
CA ASN A 113 -19.42 15.45 -7.40
C ASN A 113 -20.22 14.18 -7.73
N GLY A 114 -21.44 14.04 -7.19
CA GLY A 114 -22.34 12.91 -7.36
C GLY A 114 -22.28 11.87 -6.23
N PHE A 115 -21.48 12.11 -5.19
CA PHE A 115 -21.29 11.22 -4.05
C PHE A 115 -21.68 11.91 -2.75
N VAL A 116 -22.81 11.50 -2.16
CA VAL A 116 -23.38 12.14 -0.95
C VAL A 116 -22.57 11.78 0.28
N ASP A 117 -22.11 12.79 1.04
CA ASP A 117 -21.36 12.61 2.28
C ASP A 117 -20.05 11.78 2.09
N ASP A 118 -19.34 11.92 0.98
CA ASP A 118 -18.11 11.18 0.67
C ASP A 118 -16.85 11.71 1.41
N TRP A 119 -17.04 12.19 2.62
CA TRP A 119 -16.01 12.93 3.37
C TRP A 119 -14.75 12.12 3.72
N ARG A 120 -14.77 10.78 3.64
CA ARG A 120 -13.60 9.90 3.89
C ARG A 120 -13.26 8.97 2.72
N GLY A 121 -13.89 9.16 1.57
CA GLY A 121 -13.83 8.28 0.41
C GLY A 121 -15.20 7.68 0.10
N TRP A 122 -15.25 6.60 -0.65
CA TRP A 122 -16.51 6.03 -1.12
C TRP A 122 -16.46 4.51 -1.21
N ASP A 123 -17.58 3.86 -0.91
CA ASP A 123 -17.81 2.44 -1.16
C ASP A 123 -18.52 2.27 -2.51
N PHE A 124 -17.75 1.90 -3.55
CA PHE A 124 -18.27 1.63 -4.88
C PHE A 124 -18.98 0.28 -4.94
N ALA A 125 -18.56 -0.71 -4.14
CA ALA A 125 -19.14 -2.04 -4.12
C ALA A 125 -20.59 -2.03 -3.60
N ASN A 126 -20.88 -1.16 -2.62
CA ASN A 126 -22.22 -1.00 -2.04
C ASN A 126 -22.92 0.30 -2.46
N SER A 127 -22.23 1.20 -3.17
CA SER A 127 -22.72 2.52 -3.59
C SER A 127 -23.15 3.41 -2.42
N ASP A 128 -22.29 3.50 -1.38
CA ASP A 128 -22.54 4.34 -0.21
C ASP A 128 -21.26 5.05 0.29
N ASN A 129 -21.39 5.85 1.34
CA ASN A 129 -20.35 6.71 1.88
C ASN A 129 -19.54 6.07 3.03
N ASP A 130 -19.64 4.77 3.21
CA ASP A 130 -18.92 4.07 4.28
C ASP A 130 -17.93 3.02 3.72
N PRO A 131 -16.71 3.44 3.32
CA PRO A 131 -15.68 2.56 2.80
C PRO A 131 -15.00 1.72 3.91
N TRP A 132 -15.82 1.26 4.86
CA TRP A 132 -15.39 0.36 5.93
C TRP A 132 -14.89 -0.96 5.36
N ASP A 133 -13.79 -1.46 5.90
CA ASP A 133 -13.24 -2.77 5.53
C ASP A 133 -14.02 -3.86 6.27
N ASP A 134 -15.06 -4.39 5.63
CA ASP A 134 -15.94 -5.39 6.19
C ASP A 134 -15.21 -6.70 6.48
N HIS A 135 -15.55 -7.32 7.59
CA HIS A 135 -15.05 -8.63 7.99
C HIS A 135 -16.20 -9.64 7.98
N GLU A 136 -16.08 -10.71 7.19
CA GLU A 136 -16.97 -11.85 7.34
C GLU A 136 -16.50 -12.77 8.47
N GLU A 137 -17.40 -13.13 9.39
CA GLU A 137 -17.13 -14.08 10.50
C GLU A 137 -16.73 -15.50 10.01
N SER A 138 -16.77 -15.75 8.70
CA SER A 138 -16.51 -17.05 8.09
C SER A 138 -15.04 -17.41 7.87
N GLY A 139 -14.09 -16.59 8.34
CA GLY A 139 -12.79 -17.14 8.72
C GLY A 139 -11.66 -17.09 7.72
N MET A 140 -11.67 -16.28 6.64
CA MET A 140 -10.47 -16.05 5.81
C MET A 140 -10.36 -14.67 5.17
N ALA A 141 -11.23 -13.73 5.43
CA ALA A 141 -11.07 -12.36 4.94
C ALA A 141 -10.23 -11.57 5.95
N VAL A 142 -8.94 -11.59 5.78
CA VAL A 142 -8.08 -10.54 6.31
C VAL A 142 -8.60 -9.24 5.71
N GLN A 143 -8.79 -8.20 6.50
CA GLN A 143 -9.11 -6.85 6.01
C GLN A 143 -7.98 -6.38 5.09
N HIS A 144 -8.08 -6.74 3.82
CA HIS A 144 -6.98 -6.62 2.86
C HIS A 144 -6.66 -5.15 2.57
N GLY A 145 -7.67 -4.30 2.42
CA GLY A 145 -7.44 -2.87 2.17
C GLY A 145 -6.83 -2.16 3.39
N THR A 146 -7.21 -2.56 4.60
CA THR A 146 -6.57 -2.12 5.86
C THR A 146 -5.09 -2.51 5.88
N PHE A 147 -4.80 -3.77 5.55
CA PHE A 147 -3.44 -4.30 5.47
C PHE A 147 -2.57 -3.53 4.47
N VAL A 148 -3.07 -3.32 3.25
CA VAL A 148 -2.41 -2.59 2.17
C VAL A 148 -2.18 -1.11 2.55
N SER A 149 -3.20 -0.46 3.12
CA SER A 149 -3.14 0.94 3.52
C SER A 149 -2.09 1.21 4.58
N ALA A 150 -1.98 0.32 5.57
CA ALA A 150 -1.01 0.48 6.65
C ALA A 150 0.44 0.31 6.16
N ILE A 151 0.72 -0.60 5.23
CA ILE A 151 2.05 -0.68 4.60
C ILE A 151 2.41 0.65 3.94
N ALA A 152 1.50 1.21 3.14
CA ALA A 152 1.77 2.45 2.42
C ALA A 152 1.97 3.65 3.35
N ALA A 153 1.11 3.79 4.37
CA ALA A 153 1.04 5.05 5.10
C ALA A 153 0.49 4.96 6.54
N ALA A 154 0.73 3.89 7.29
CA ALA A 154 0.39 3.87 8.72
C ALA A 154 0.91 5.11 9.46
N SER A 155 0.23 5.52 10.52
CA SER A 155 0.75 6.50 11.48
C SER A 155 2.12 6.03 11.95
N THR A 156 3.08 6.93 11.96
CA THR A 156 4.47 6.54 12.20
C THR A 156 5.15 7.55 13.10
N ASN A 157 6.02 7.08 13.98
CA ASN A 157 6.73 7.87 14.99
C ASN A 157 5.79 8.47 16.05
N ASP A 158 4.77 7.73 16.43
CA ASP A 158 3.80 8.09 17.48
C ASP A 158 3.86 7.16 18.71
N GLY A 159 4.72 6.15 18.67
CA GLY A 159 4.95 5.20 19.76
C GLY A 159 3.90 4.10 19.84
N VAL A 160 3.11 3.90 18.78
CA VAL A 160 2.05 2.91 18.68
C VAL A 160 2.30 2.01 17.46
N GLY A 161 1.99 0.75 17.56
CA GLY A 161 1.89 -0.21 16.47
C GLY A 161 3.08 -0.28 15.52
N MET A 162 2.80 -0.16 14.24
CA MET A 162 3.74 -0.33 13.14
C MET A 162 4.12 0.98 12.45
N ALA A 163 5.17 0.96 11.65
CA ALA A 163 5.53 2.07 10.77
C ALA A 163 4.99 1.85 9.35
N GLY A 164 4.39 2.88 8.74
CA GLY A 164 4.12 2.94 7.31
C GLY A 164 5.28 3.57 6.54
N VAL A 165 5.33 3.37 5.22
CA VAL A 165 6.40 3.93 4.40
C VAL A 165 6.34 5.45 4.35
N SER A 166 5.17 6.02 4.09
CA SER A 166 4.97 7.48 4.02
C SER A 166 4.22 8.02 5.23
N TRP A 167 4.95 8.63 6.17
CA TRP A 167 4.38 9.08 7.45
C TRP A 167 3.37 10.22 7.30
N GLY A 168 3.62 11.13 6.35
CA GLY A 168 2.81 12.33 6.16
C GLY A 168 1.64 12.18 5.20
N SER A 169 1.64 11.16 4.35
CA SER A 169 0.61 10.97 3.32
C SER A 169 -0.69 10.44 3.92
N PRO A 170 -1.83 11.03 3.63
CA PRO A 170 -3.13 10.44 3.96
C PRO A 170 -3.52 9.36 2.94
N VAL A 171 -4.40 8.45 3.35
CA VAL A 171 -4.96 7.37 2.54
C VAL A 171 -6.42 7.67 2.20
N MET A 172 -6.75 7.73 0.91
CA MET A 172 -8.12 7.84 0.42
C MET A 172 -8.71 6.44 0.27
N ALA A 173 -9.73 6.13 1.08
CA ALA A 173 -10.38 4.83 1.09
C ALA A 173 -11.37 4.71 -0.07
N LEU A 174 -11.11 3.81 -1.00
CA LEU A 174 -12.00 3.52 -2.14
C LEU A 174 -12.31 2.02 -2.17
N LYS A 175 -13.45 1.66 -1.57
CA LYS A 175 -13.86 0.27 -1.49
C LYS A 175 -14.47 -0.15 -2.83
N VAL A 176 -13.78 -1.05 -3.53
CA VAL A 176 -14.19 -1.60 -4.84
C VAL A 176 -14.41 -3.11 -4.79
N MET A 177 -14.13 -3.73 -3.66
CA MET A 177 -14.33 -5.16 -3.41
C MET A 177 -15.15 -5.37 -2.15
N ASP A 178 -15.97 -6.40 -2.16
CA ASP A 178 -16.75 -6.85 -1.01
C ASP A 178 -15.86 -7.57 0.04
N SER A 179 -16.47 -8.00 1.14
CA SER A 179 -15.81 -8.74 2.23
C SER A 179 -15.20 -10.09 1.82
N SER A 180 -15.59 -10.62 0.65
CA SER A 180 -15.03 -11.85 0.08
C SER A 180 -13.82 -11.57 -0.85
N GLY A 181 -13.47 -10.29 -1.06
CA GLY A 181 -12.38 -9.86 -1.94
C GLY A 181 -12.75 -9.90 -3.44
N TYR A 182 -14.04 -9.86 -3.77
CA TYR A 182 -14.52 -9.77 -5.15
C TYR A 182 -15.10 -8.38 -5.43
N GLY A 183 -14.84 -7.87 -6.62
CA GLY A 183 -15.34 -6.58 -7.09
C GLY A 183 -15.64 -6.57 -8.58
N GLN A 184 -16.18 -5.48 -9.06
CA GLN A 184 -16.47 -5.29 -10.48
C GLN A 184 -15.46 -4.30 -11.08
N GLU A 185 -15.04 -4.54 -12.32
CA GLU A 185 -14.09 -3.65 -13.01
C GLU A 185 -14.68 -2.26 -13.28
N ASP A 186 -16.01 -2.15 -13.39
CA ASP A 186 -16.69 -0.86 -13.53
C ASP A 186 -16.58 -0.01 -12.26
N ASP A 187 -16.66 -0.64 -11.08
CA ASP A 187 -16.45 0.01 -9.78
C ASP A 187 -15.01 0.47 -9.64
N ALA A 188 -14.06 -0.37 -10.04
CA ALA A 188 -12.64 -0.01 -10.05
C ALA A 188 -12.38 1.16 -11.02
N ALA A 189 -12.99 1.17 -12.20
CA ALA A 189 -12.86 2.27 -13.15
C ALA A 189 -13.44 3.59 -12.60
N ALA A 190 -14.62 3.54 -11.96
CA ALA A 190 -15.23 4.70 -11.32
C ALA A 190 -14.37 5.23 -10.16
N ALA A 191 -13.81 4.35 -9.34
CA ALA A 191 -12.91 4.68 -8.24
C ALA A 191 -11.61 5.34 -8.71
N VAL A 192 -11.02 4.89 -9.84
CA VAL A 192 -9.84 5.53 -10.44
C VAL A 192 -10.14 6.97 -10.86
N VAL A 193 -11.30 7.20 -11.51
CA VAL A 193 -11.74 8.56 -11.89
C VAL A 193 -11.97 9.43 -10.65
N TYR A 194 -12.69 8.90 -9.66
CA TYR A 194 -12.92 9.59 -8.39
C TYR A 194 -11.60 10.00 -7.71
N ALA A 195 -10.64 9.07 -7.59
CA ALA A 195 -9.33 9.34 -7.00
C ALA A 195 -8.63 10.51 -7.69
N ALA A 196 -8.62 10.51 -9.03
CA ALA A 196 -7.98 11.53 -9.83
C ALA A 196 -8.65 12.92 -9.69
N ASP A 197 -9.98 12.95 -9.65
CA ASP A 197 -10.76 14.20 -9.51
C ASP A 197 -10.70 14.77 -8.09
N ASN A 198 -10.50 13.92 -7.08
CA ASN A 198 -10.31 14.32 -5.69
C ASN A 198 -8.82 14.52 -5.29
N GLY A 199 -7.92 14.56 -6.27
CA GLY A 199 -6.56 15.05 -6.10
C GLY A 199 -5.55 14.04 -5.57
N ALA A 200 -5.85 12.73 -5.61
CA ALA A 200 -4.87 11.69 -5.36
C ALA A 200 -3.65 11.87 -6.27
N LYS A 201 -2.46 11.65 -5.72
CA LYS A 201 -1.21 11.63 -6.49
C LYS A 201 -0.81 10.22 -6.87
N ILE A 202 -1.16 9.27 -6.03
CA ILE A 202 -0.83 7.86 -6.20
C ILE A 202 -2.12 7.07 -6.06
N ILE A 203 -2.32 6.11 -6.93
CA ILE A 203 -3.45 5.18 -6.91
C ILE A 203 -2.86 3.78 -6.81
N ASN A 204 -3.09 3.11 -5.68
CA ASN A 204 -2.64 1.74 -5.43
C ASN A 204 -3.77 0.75 -5.72
N MET A 205 -3.50 -0.21 -6.58
CA MET A 205 -4.40 -1.29 -6.97
C MET A 205 -3.77 -2.63 -6.64
N SER A 206 -3.98 -3.11 -5.40
CA SER A 206 -3.48 -4.43 -4.96
C SER A 206 -4.43 -5.56 -5.39
N LEU A 207 -4.91 -5.49 -6.62
CA LEU A 207 -5.90 -6.38 -7.22
C LEU A 207 -5.50 -6.80 -8.65
N THR A 208 -6.15 -7.83 -9.15
CA THR A 208 -6.00 -8.32 -10.53
C THR A 208 -7.36 -8.66 -11.12
N GLY A 209 -7.51 -8.45 -12.42
CA GLY A 209 -8.74 -8.73 -13.16
C GLY A 209 -8.47 -9.01 -14.65
N GLU A 210 -9.49 -8.82 -15.45
CA GLU A 210 -9.46 -9.02 -16.90
C GLU A 210 -9.08 -7.72 -17.65
N ASP A 211 -8.82 -7.84 -18.96
CA ASP A 211 -8.59 -6.67 -19.81
C ASP A 211 -9.90 -5.96 -20.14
N VAL A 212 -10.21 -4.90 -19.41
CA VAL A 212 -11.44 -4.12 -19.55
C VAL A 212 -11.14 -2.72 -20.07
N PRO A 213 -11.63 -2.35 -21.27
CA PRO A 213 -11.38 -1.03 -21.87
C PRO A 213 -11.80 0.14 -21.00
N ALA A 214 -12.85 0.02 -20.20
CA ALA A 214 -13.32 1.07 -19.30
C ALA A 214 -12.29 1.37 -18.20
N LEU A 215 -11.75 0.32 -17.56
CA LEU A 215 -10.70 0.47 -16.54
C LEU A 215 -9.44 1.08 -17.14
N ARG A 216 -9.01 0.64 -18.31
CA ARG A 216 -7.84 1.24 -18.98
C ARG A 216 -8.06 2.72 -19.31
N ALA A 217 -9.25 3.09 -19.80
CA ALA A 217 -9.58 4.49 -20.10
C ALA A 217 -9.56 5.35 -18.82
N ALA A 218 -10.05 4.83 -17.69
CA ALA A 218 -9.99 5.50 -16.40
C ALA A 218 -8.53 5.70 -15.93
N ILE A 219 -7.67 4.69 -16.10
CA ILE A 219 -6.24 4.77 -15.79
C ILE A 219 -5.55 5.84 -16.66
N GLN A 220 -5.84 5.87 -17.95
CA GLN A 220 -5.32 6.91 -18.85
C GLN A 220 -5.80 8.31 -18.44
N TYR A 221 -7.04 8.44 -18.00
CA TYR A 221 -7.57 9.70 -17.47
C TYR A 221 -6.83 10.12 -16.20
N ALA A 222 -6.62 9.20 -15.24
CA ALA A 222 -5.88 9.47 -14.02
C ALA A 222 -4.43 9.91 -14.34
N GLN A 223 -3.77 9.27 -15.29
CA GLN A 223 -2.43 9.65 -15.75
C GLN A 223 -2.42 11.08 -16.34
N GLN A 224 -3.43 11.45 -17.15
CA GLN A 224 -3.57 12.81 -17.69
C GLN A 224 -3.81 13.86 -16.59
N LYS A 225 -4.42 13.48 -15.48
CA LYS A 225 -4.59 14.31 -14.28
C LYS A 225 -3.30 14.38 -13.43
N GLY A 226 -2.29 13.64 -13.78
CA GLY A 226 -1.00 13.60 -13.09
C GLY A 226 -0.95 12.60 -11.94
N CYS A 227 -1.80 11.57 -11.93
CA CYS A 227 -1.71 10.47 -10.97
C CYS A 227 -0.73 9.40 -11.45
N LEU A 228 -0.01 8.77 -10.53
CA LEU A 228 0.74 7.53 -10.76
C LEU A 228 -0.13 6.35 -10.32
N VAL A 229 -0.44 5.45 -11.25
CA VAL A 229 -1.15 4.22 -10.95
C VAL A 229 -0.15 3.09 -10.73
N ILE A 230 -0.28 2.36 -9.63
CA ILE A 230 0.59 1.27 -9.21
C ILE A 230 -0.27 0.03 -9.03
N ALA A 231 0.14 -1.11 -9.58
CA ALA A 231 -0.61 -2.35 -9.42
C ALA A 231 0.27 -3.56 -9.10
N ALA A 232 -0.31 -4.49 -8.35
CA ALA A 232 0.29 -5.77 -8.02
C ALA A 232 0.31 -6.72 -9.22
N SER A 233 1.42 -7.44 -9.43
CA SER A 233 1.58 -8.31 -10.60
C SER A 233 0.74 -9.58 -10.58
N GLY A 234 0.20 -9.96 -9.40
CA GLY A 234 -0.54 -11.21 -9.21
C GLY A 234 0.33 -12.35 -8.64
N ASN A 235 -0.35 -13.40 -8.17
CA ASN A 235 0.25 -14.39 -7.27
C ASN A 235 0.30 -15.82 -7.89
N SER A 236 0.07 -15.97 -9.18
CA SER A 236 -0.02 -17.28 -9.85
C SER A 236 1.33 -17.86 -10.29
N GLY A 237 2.43 -17.10 -10.17
CA GLY A 237 3.77 -17.53 -10.62
C GLY A 237 3.88 -17.68 -12.14
N THR A 238 3.10 -16.94 -12.90
CA THR A 238 3.01 -16.98 -14.36
C THR A 238 3.60 -15.74 -15.02
N SER A 239 3.89 -15.84 -16.31
CA SER A 239 4.24 -14.72 -17.17
C SER A 239 3.09 -14.28 -18.10
N ALA A 240 1.90 -14.81 -17.90
CA ALA A 240 0.72 -14.37 -18.62
C ALA A 240 0.32 -12.95 -18.22
N ASP A 241 -0.21 -12.21 -19.16
CA ASP A 241 -0.74 -10.88 -18.89
C ASP A 241 -1.88 -10.96 -17.87
N THR A 242 -1.87 -10.02 -16.95
CA THR A 242 -2.85 -9.83 -15.90
C THR A 242 -3.13 -8.33 -15.82
N TYR A 243 -4.36 -7.93 -15.57
CA TYR A 243 -4.72 -6.51 -15.57
C TYR A 243 -5.14 -6.05 -14.17
N PRO A 244 -4.91 -4.77 -13.86
CA PRO A 244 -4.43 -3.68 -14.71
C PRO A 244 -2.92 -3.63 -14.89
N VAL A 245 -2.14 -4.49 -14.24
CA VAL A 245 -0.68 -4.42 -14.17
C VAL A 245 0.03 -4.51 -15.52
N SER A 246 -0.58 -5.16 -16.53
CA SER A 246 -0.01 -5.25 -17.89
C SER A 246 -0.33 -4.05 -18.78
N TYR A 247 -1.07 -3.06 -18.30
CA TYR A 247 -1.23 -1.81 -19.04
C TYR A 247 0.04 -0.97 -18.98
N PRO A 248 0.53 -0.42 -20.11
CA PRO A 248 1.77 0.38 -20.15
C PRO A 248 1.66 1.71 -19.36
N GLU A 249 0.47 2.10 -18.96
CA GLU A 249 0.19 3.27 -18.13
C GLU A 249 0.37 3.01 -16.62
N VAL A 250 0.59 1.75 -16.22
CA VAL A 250 0.65 1.32 -14.81
C VAL A 250 2.08 0.99 -14.42
N LEU A 251 2.52 1.45 -13.27
CA LEU A 251 3.77 0.99 -12.65
C LEU A 251 3.52 -0.39 -12.01
N SER A 252 4.10 -1.39 -12.60
CA SER A 252 3.87 -2.79 -12.25
C SER A 252 4.83 -3.29 -11.17
N VAL A 253 4.27 -3.97 -10.13
CA VAL A 253 5.03 -4.37 -8.94
C VAL A 253 4.97 -5.88 -8.71
N GLY A 254 6.14 -6.53 -8.74
CA GLY A 254 6.32 -7.91 -8.30
C GLY A 254 6.80 -8.02 -6.86
N ALA A 255 6.83 -9.24 -6.32
CA ALA A 255 7.20 -9.50 -4.93
C ALA A 255 8.55 -10.20 -4.79
N THR A 256 9.41 -9.70 -3.89
CA THR A 256 10.65 -10.35 -3.44
C THR A 256 10.51 -10.92 -2.03
N ASN A 257 11.32 -11.92 -1.75
CA ASN A 257 11.54 -12.44 -0.41
C ASN A 257 12.71 -11.70 0.29
N GLU A 258 12.98 -12.07 1.52
CA GLU A 258 14.03 -11.51 2.38
C GLU A 258 15.46 -11.77 1.90
N TYR A 259 15.62 -12.55 0.82
CA TYR A 259 16.90 -12.80 0.13
C TYR A 259 17.04 -12.02 -1.18
N ASP A 260 16.15 -11.04 -1.43
CA ASP A 260 16.10 -10.23 -2.65
C ASP A 260 15.85 -11.08 -3.92
N GLN A 261 15.14 -12.19 -3.75
CA GLN A 261 14.76 -13.10 -4.83
C GLN A 261 13.26 -12.99 -5.10
N ARG A 262 12.85 -13.17 -6.37
CA ARG A 262 11.43 -13.24 -6.71
C ARG A 262 10.73 -14.33 -5.90
N CYS A 263 9.62 -14.01 -5.26
CA CYS A 263 8.80 -14.98 -4.53
C CYS A 263 8.26 -16.06 -5.47
N THR A 264 8.35 -17.30 -5.01
CA THR A 264 7.95 -18.50 -5.74
C THR A 264 7.05 -19.38 -4.88
N ALA A 265 6.62 -20.52 -5.40
CA ALA A 265 5.89 -21.52 -4.62
C ALA A 265 6.67 -22.06 -3.41
N ALA A 266 7.99 -21.94 -3.41
CA ALA A 266 8.80 -22.33 -2.25
C ALA A 266 8.60 -21.35 -1.07
N ASP A 267 8.33 -20.09 -1.36
CA ASP A 267 8.08 -19.05 -0.36
C ASP A 267 6.62 -19.07 0.12
N TRP A 268 5.65 -19.30 -0.78
CA TRP A 268 4.21 -19.13 -0.51
C TRP A 268 3.43 -20.46 -0.40
N GLY A 269 4.10 -21.59 -0.57
CA GLY A 269 3.48 -22.92 -0.59
C GLY A 269 2.81 -23.26 -1.93
N GLN A 270 2.35 -22.25 -2.68
CA GLN A 270 1.78 -22.37 -4.03
C GLN A 270 1.92 -21.05 -4.79
N GLY A 271 1.81 -21.08 -6.11
CA GLY A 271 1.88 -19.88 -6.96
C GLY A 271 3.25 -19.23 -6.94
N GLY A 272 3.27 -17.94 -6.60
CA GLY A 272 4.44 -17.07 -6.60
C GLY A 272 4.16 -15.73 -7.27
N SER A 273 5.06 -14.77 -7.14
CA SER A 273 4.95 -13.49 -7.86
C SER A 273 4.93 -13.73 -9.37
N ASN A 274 3.95 -13.16 -10.05
CA ASN A 274 3.95 -13.12 -11.52
C ASN A 274 5.18 -12.36 -12.01
N TYR A 275 5.59 -12.64 -13.24
CA TYR A 275 6.79 -12.11 -13.85
C TYR A 275 6.59 -11.91 -15.36
N GLY A 276 7.38 -11.06 -15.97
CA GLY A 276 7.28 -10.83 -17.42
C GLY A 276 7.95 -9.54 -17.84
N SER A 277 7.87 -9.24 -19.13
CA SER A 277 8.44 -8.01 -19.69
C SER A 277 7.65 -6.74 -19.33
N TYR A 278 6.46 -6.92 -18.77
CA TYR A 278 5.63 -5.81 -18.28
C TYR A 278 6.01 -5.36 -16.86
N LEU A 279 6.81 -6.16 -16.15
CA LEU A 279 7.16 -5.88 -14.76
C LEU A 279 8.22 -4.78 -14.67
N ASP A 280 7.92 -3.68 -13.96
CA ASP A 280 8.80 -2.53 -13.82
C ASP A 280 9.71 -2.63 -12.61
N VAL A 281 9.14 -2.96 -11.44
CA VAL A 281 9.88 -3.00 -10.17
C VAL A 281 9.44 -4.19 -9.33
N MET A 282 10.25 -4.50 -8.31
CA MET A 282 9.93 -5.49 -7.29
C MET A 282 10.10 -4.88 -5.90
N ALA A 283 9.30 -5.34 -4.94
CA ALA A 283 9.33 -4.89 -3.56
C ALA A 283 9.07 -6.07 -2.61
N PRO A 284 9.35 -5.92 -1.30
CA PRO A 284 9.09 -6.95 -0.30
C PRO A 284 7.65 -7.48 -0.33
N GLY A 285 7.48 -8.80 -0.42
CA GLY A 285 6.16 -9.43 -0.52
C GLY A 285 6.08 -10.83 0.09
N ASN A 286 7.09 -11.24 0.85
CA ASN A 286 7.08 -12.49 1.60
C ASN A 286 6.96 -12.24 3.10
N ASN A 287 6.02 -12.87 3.77
CA ASN A 287 5.84 -12.73 5.22
C ASN A 287 5.80 -11.25 5.68
N ILE A 288 4.98 -10.44 5.04
CA ILE A 288 4.84 -9.02 5.36
C ILE A 288 3.86 -8.85 6.52
N LEU A 289 4.33 -8.22 7.59
CA LEU A 289 3.53 -7.82 8.74
C LEU A 289 2.84 -6.49 8.46
N SER A 290 1.52 -6.42 8.70
CA SER A 290 0.76 -5.18 8.63
C SER A 290 -0.48 -5.20 9.52
N ALA A 291 -1.15 -4.05 9.61
CA ALA A 291 -2.40 -3.89 10.35
C ALA A 291 -3.55 -4.68 9.70
N THR A 292 -4.46 -5.15 10.53
CA THR A 292 -5.70 -5.82 10.16
C THR A 292 -6.79 -5.44 11.17
N SER A 293 -7.94 -6.11 11.16
CA SER A 293 -8.99 -5.85 12.13
C SER A 293 -8.50 -5.95 13.57
N MET A 294 -8.94 -5.04 14.41
CA MET A 294 -8.76 -5.14 15.87
C MET A 294 -9.47 -6.34 16.49
N MET A 295 -10.26 -7.10 15.71
CA MET A 295 -10.83 -8.39 16.15
C MET A 295 -9.82 -9.54 16.07
N GLU A 296 -8.78 -9.42 15.23
CA GLU A 296 -7.64 -10.32 15.21
C GLU A 296 -6.73 -10.09 16.44
N PRO A 297 -5.94 -11.08 16.87
CA PRO A 297 -5.05 -10.88 18.00
C PRO A 297 -4.16 -9.65 17.81
N GLN A 298 -4.41 -8.63 18.61
CA GLN A 298 -3.66 -7.36 18.65
C GLN A 298 -3.74 -6.49 17.37
N GLY A 299 -4.63 -6.78 16.42
CA GLY A 299 -4.85 -5.96 15.23
C GLY A 299 -3.77 -6.03 14.14
N TYR A 300 -2.95 -7.09 14.13
CA TYR A 300 -1.90 -7.27 13.11
C TYR A 300 -1.89 -8.68 12.56
N PHE A 301 -1.46 -8.82 11.33
CA PHE A 301 -1.34 -10.11 10.65
C PHE A 301 -0.16 -10.13 9.68
N VAL A 302 0.24 -11.34 9.25
CA VAL A 302 1.31 -11.54 8.28
C VAL A 302 0.76 -12.18 7.03
N LEU A 303 0.93 -11.53 5.89
CA LEU A 303 0.53 -12.06 4.59
C LEU A 303 1.69 -12.05 3.60
N PRO A 304 1.77 -13.05 2.73
CA PRO A 304 2.55 -13.00 1.52
C PRO A 304 1.70 -12.47 0.36
N GLY A 305 2.34 -11.87 -0.63
CA GLY A 305 1.66 -11.52 -1.88
C GLY A 305 2.26 -10.31 -2.58
N THR A 306 1.99 -10.20 -3.87
CA THR A 306 2.26 -8.97 -4.64
C THR A 306 1.40 -7.80 -4.17
N SER A 307 0.23 -8.11 -3.55
CA SER A 307 -0.62 -7.12 -2.89
C SER A 307 0.07 -6.42 -1.72
N ALA A 308 1.00 -7.10 -1.04
CA ALA A 308 1.83 -6.50 0.00
C ALA A 308 3.00 -5.69 -0.59
N ALA A 309 3.50 -6.08 -1.76
CA ALA A 309 4.62 -5.41 -2.44
C ALA A 309 4.22 -4.06 -3.05
N ALA A 310 3.05 -3.96 -3.68
CA ALA A 310 2.57 -2.74 -4.32
C ALA A 310 2.51 -1.53 -3.37
N PRO A 311 1.96 -1.63 -2.15
CA PRO A 311 1.89 -0.48 -1.24
C PRO A 311 3.25 0.00 -0.72
N PHE A 312 4.30 -0.84 -0.68
CA PHE A 312 5.66 -0.36 -0.44
C PHE A 312 6.09 0.62 -1.54
N VAL A 313 5.82 0.29 -2.80
CA VAL A 313 6.13 1.16 -3.93
C VAL A 313 5.27 2.43 -3.90
N ALA A 314 3.99 2.33 -3.53
CA ALA A 314 3.10 3.48 -3.38
C ALA A 314 3.60 4.45 -2.30
N GLY A 315 4.00 3.94 -1.15
CA GLY A 315 4.60 4.75 -0.08
C GLY A 315 5.92 5.41 -0.50
N VAL A 316 6.81 4.67 -1.18
CA VAL A 316 8.07 5.23 -1.72
C VAL A 316 7.79 6.31 -2.77
N ALA A 317 6.83 6.09 -3.67
CA ALA A 317 6.42 7.09 -4.65
C ALA A 317 5.90 8.37 -3.95
N ALA A 318 5.17 8.21 -2.85
CA ALA A 318 4.70 9.36 -2.06
C ALA A 318 5.86 10.13 -1.42
N LEU A 319 6.91 9.46 -0.92
CA LEU A 319 8.12 10.13 -0.42
C LEU A 319 8.84 10.90 -1.55
N VAL A 320 8.99 10.28 -2.72
CA VAL A 320 9.61 10.93 -3.89
C VAL A 320 8.81 12.16 -4.31
N TRP A 321 7.48 12.02 -4.41
CA TRP A 321 6.61 13.14 -4.77
C TRP A 321 6.63 14.27 -3.73
N SER A 322 6.65 13.92 -2.46
CA SER A 322 6.77 14.89 -1.36
C SER A 322 8.06 15.70 -1.45
N ARG A 323 9.14 15.07 -1.87
CA ARG A 323 10.47 15.70 -1.99
C ARG A 323 10.60 16.52 -3.28
N TYR A 324 9.94 16.10 -4.37
CA TYR A 324 10.07 16.66 -5.71
C TYR A 324 8.68 16.88 -6.35
N PRO A 325 7.88 17.83 -5.84
CA PRO A 325 6.48 18.01 -6.26
C PRO A 325 6.32 18.49 -7.70
N ASP A 326 7.38 18.98 -8.31
CA ASP A 326 7.40 19.52 -9.68
C ASP A 326 7.82 18.49 -10.75
N TRP A 327 8.03 17.24 -10.37
CA TRP A 327 8.47 16.17 -11.27
C TRP A 327 7.31 15.51 -12.01
#